data_38f79ea8622e611c0b042b05ec9fff00
#
_entry.id   38f79ea8622e611c0b042b05ec9fff00
#
_cell.length_a   1.000
_cell.length_b   1.000
_cell.length_c   1.000
_cell.angle_alpha   90.00
_cell.angle_beta   90.00
_cell.angle_gamma   90.00
#
_symmetry.space_group_name_H-M   'P 1'
#
loop_
_entity.id
_entity.type
_entity.pdbx_description
1 polymer ?
#
loop_
_entity_poly.entity_id
_entity_poly.type
_entity_poly.pdbx_seq_one_letter_code
_entity_poly.pdbx_strand_id
1 'polypeptide(L)'
;MHQTVLLREAVDALVTASDGIYVDGTFGRGGHSRALLQQLAPNGRLLGVDKDPAAALVASELSAADARFSFFHGSFAALPAQLHSRDIEGVDGILLDLGVS
;
A
#
# COMPACT_ATOMS: atom_id res chain seq x y z
N MET A 1 11.04 -11.36 -13.16
CA MET A 1 10.28 -12.50 -13.03
C MET A 1 10.32 -13.09 -11.66
N HIS A 2 11.50 -13.25 -11.07
CA HIS A 2 11.57 -13.67 -9.69
C HIS A 2 10.77 -12.77 -8.77
N GLN A 3 10.81 -11.47 -9.05
CA GLN A 3 10.11 -10.50 -8.23
C GLN A 3 8.61 -10.70 -8.24
N THR A 4 8.05 -11.14 -9.39
CA THR A 4 6.62 -11.36 -9.47
C THR A 4 6.17 -12.48 -8.55
N VAL A 5 6.95 -13.58 -8.50
CA VAL A 5 6.65 -14.70 -7.62
C VAL A 5 6.80 -14.29 -6.15
N LEU A 6 7.90 -13.58 -5.83
CA LEU A 6 8.13 -13.12 -4.47
C LEU A 6 7.08 -12.12 -4.03
N LEU A 7 6.63 -11.26 -4.96
CA LEU A 7 5.59 -10.30 -4.68
C LEU A 7 4.31 -11.01 -4.25
N ARG A 8 3.87 -12.00 -5.01
CA ARG A 8 2.65 -12.72 -4.68
C ARG A 8 2.76 -13.42 -3.32
N GLU A 9 3.89 -14.05 -3.06
CA GLU A 9 4.10 -14.72 -1.78
C GLU A 9 4.08 -13.74 -0.63
N ALA A 10 4.70 -12.58 -0.80
CA ALA A 10 4.73 -11.56 0.23
C ALA A 10 3.33 -11.02 0.50
N VAL A 11 2.55 -10.78 -0.55
CA VAL A 11 1.19 -10.29 -0.40
C VAL A 11 0.30 -11.33 0.25
N ASP A 12 0.41 -12.59 -0.19
CA ASP A 12 -0.39 -13.67 0.40
C ASP A 12 -0.10 -13.85 1.88
N ALA A 13 1.17 -13.69 2.27
CA ALA A 13 1.55 -13.82 3.67
C ALA A 13 1.08 -12.62 4.50
N LEU A 14 1.03 -11.43 3.90
CA LEU A 14 0.67 -10.22 4.61
C LEU A 14 -0.84 -10.11 4.85
N VAL A 15 -1.63 -10.43 3.83
CA VAL A 15 -3.08 -10.20 3.90
C VAL A 15 -3.73 -11.37 4.63
N THR A 16 -3.95 -11.19 5.94
CA THR A 16 -4.60 -12.18 6.77
C THR A 16 -6.09 -11.91 6.96
N ALA A 17 -6.52 -10.68 6.68
CA ALA A 17 -7.92 -10.29 6.77
C ALA A 17 -8.25 -9.43 5.55
N SER A 18 -9.14 -9.92 4.69
CA SER A 18 -9.45 -9.22 3.43
C SER A 18 -10.16 -7.89 3.65
N ASP A 19 -10.78 -7.70 4.81
CA ASP A 19 -11.43 -6.43 5.17
C ASP A 19 -10.53 -5.54 6.02
N GLY A 20 -9.25 -5.88 6.13
CA GLY A 20 -8.31 -5.15 6.97
C GLY A 20 -7.78 -3.88 6.33
N ILE A 21 -6.92 -3.20 7.07
CA ILE A 21 -6.27 -1.97 6.66
C ILE A 21 -4.79 -2.26 6.48
N TYR A 22 -4.27 -1.95 5.30
CA TYR A 22 -2.87 -2.25 4.97
C TYR A 22 -2.17 -1.00 4.45
N VAL A 23 -0.84 -1.00 4.59
CA VAL A 23 0.01 0.09 4.13
C VAL A 23 1.06 -0.47 3.20
N ASP A 24 1.21 0.15 2.03
CA ASP A 24 2.34 -0.09 1.14
C ASP A 24 3.31 1.07 1.33
N GLY A 25 4.38 0.82 2.10
CA GLY A 25 5.32 1.85 2.51
C GLY A 25 6.29 2.27 1.43
N THR A 26 6.31 1.57 0.30
CA THR A 26 7.15 1.91 -0.84
C THR A 26 6.34 1.71 -2.12
N PHE A 27 5.41 2.65 -2.33
CA PHE A 27 4.44 2.52 -3.40
C PHE A 27 5.07 2.39 -4.79
N GLY A 28 6.06 3.23 -5.10
CA GLY A 28 6.76 3.20 -6.37
C GLY A 28 5.83 3.32 -7.56
N ARG A 29 5.74 2.29 -8.36
CA ARG A 29 4.86 2.25 -9.54
C ARG A 29 3.55 1.51 -9.28
N GLY A 30 3.31 1.14 -8.03
CA GLY A 30 2.04 0.56 -7.63
C GLY A 30 1.89 -0.93 -7.79
N GLY A 31 2.98 -1.65 -8.08
CA GLY A 31 2.91 -3.09 -8.28
C GLY A 31 2.44 -3.83 -7.05
N HIS A 32 3.04 -3.54 -5.90
CA HIS A 32 2.64 -4.15 -4.64
C HIS A 32 1.23 -3.75 -4.26
N SER A 33 0.89 -2.47 -4.43
CA SER A 33 -0.43 -1.98 -4.07
C SER A 33 -1.52 -2.65 -4.91
N ARG A 34 -1.28 -2.83 -6.21
CA ARG A 34 -2.27 -3.51 -7.06
C ARG A 34 -2.46 -4.96 -6.65
N ALA A 35 -1.37 -5.64 -6.29
CA ALA A 35 -1.45 -7.02 -5.82
C ALA A 35 -2.20 -7.12 -4.49
N LEU A 36 -1.95 -6.17 -3.57
CA LEU A 36 -2.67 -6.11 -2.31
C LEU A 36 -4.16 -5.90 -2.53
N LEU A 37 -4.52 -4.98 -3.43
CA LEU A 37 -5.93 -4.69 -3.69
C LEU A 37 -6.67 -5.90 -4.25
N GLN A 38 -5.99 -6.77 -4.99
CA GLN A 38 -6.61 -7.99 -5.49
C GLN A 38 -7.01 -8.94 -4.36
N GLN A 39 -6.36 -8.83 -3.20
CA GLN A 39 -6.63 -9.69 -2.06
C GLN A 39 -7.66 -9.09 -1.11
N LEU A 40 -8.01 -7.82 -1.28
CA LEU A 40 -8.88 -7.13 -0.34
C LEU A 40 -10.33 -7.18 -0.76
N ALA A 41 -11.21 -7.29 0.24
CA ALA A 41 -12.65 -7.19 0.06
C ALA A 41 -13.06 -5.74 -0.21
N PRO A 42 -14.30 -5.49 -0.63
CA PRO A 42 -14.76 -4.11 -0.89
C PRO A 42 -14.60 -3.16 0.29
N ASN A 43 -14.63 -3.67 1.52
CA ASN A 43 -14.47 -2.85 2.72
C ASN A 43 -13.02 -2.85 3.23
N GLY A 44 -12.09 -3.48 2.53
CA GLY A 44 -10.68 -3.36 2.84
C GLY A 44 -10.14 -2.00 2.45
N ARG A 45 -9.01 -1.61 3.02
CA ARG A 45 -8.40 -0.30 2.79
C ARG A 45 -6.91 -0.45 2.61
N LEU A 46 -6.36 0.37 1.71
CA LEU A 46 -4.93 0.38 1.45
C LEU A 46 -4.44 1.81 1.36
N LEU A 47 -3.39 2.12 2.10
CA LEU A 47 -2.71 3.41 2.04
C LEU A 47 -1.32 3.19 1.44
N GLY A 48 -1.07 3.83 0.30
CA GLY A 48 0.26 3.85 -0.29
C GLY A 48 1.04 5.05 0.19
N VAL A 49 2.33 4.89 0.36
CA VAL A 49 3.22 5.96 0.82
C VAL A 49 4.46 5.99 -0.06
N ASP A 50 4.82 7.17 -0.52
CA ASP A 50 6.07 7.37 -1.24
C ASP A 50 6.38 8.86 -1.29
N LYS A 51 7.65 9.21 -1.25
CA LYS A 51 8.07 10.62 -1.35
C LYS A 51 8.43 11.01 -2.77
N ASP A 52 8.48 10.07 -3.71
CA ASP A 52 8.83 10.35 -5.10
C ASP A 52 7.62 10.99 -5.80
N PRO A 53 7.80 12.18 -6.43
CA PRO A 53 6.71 12.80 -7.19
C PRO A 53 6.18 11.92 -8.31
N ALA A 54 7.02 11.09 -8.91
CA ALA A 54 6.57 10.19 -9.96
C ALA A 54 5.59 9.16 -9.43
N ALA A 55 5.78 8.72 -8.19
CA ALA A 55 4.86 7.78 -7.56
C ALA A 55 3.49 8.42 -7.35
N ALA A 56 3.46 9.72 -7.04
CA ALA A 56 2.20 10.42 -6.82
C ALA A 56 1.32 10.43 -8.07
N LEU A 57 1.92 10.50 -9.25
CA LEU A 57 1.15 10.46 -10.49
C LEU A 57 0.47 9.11 -10.70
N VAL A 58 1.21 8.03 -10.47
CA VAL A 58 0.66 6.68 -10.57
C VAL A 58 -0.41 6.45 -9.52
N ALA A 59 -0.15 6.93 -8.30
CA ALA A 59 -1.10 6.78 -7.19
C ALA A 59 -2.40 7.52 -7.45
N SER A 60 -2.32 8.67 -8.10
CA SER A 60 -3.52 9.45 -8.45
C SER A 60 -4.43 8.64 -9.38
N GLU A 61 -3.84 7.94 -10.35
CA GLU A 61 -4.61 7.10 -11.26
C GLU A 61 -5.26 5.92 -10.52
N LEU A 62 -4.49 5.30 -9.63
CA LEU A 62 -5.01 4.16 -8.88
C LEU A 62 -6.12 4.59 -7.92
N SER A 63 -5.94 5.74 -7.27
CA SER A 63 -6.93 6.27 -6.35
C SER A 63 -8.25 6.60 -7.06
N ALA A 64 -8.16 7.08 -8.30
CA ALA A 64 -9.35 7.36 -9.09
C ALA A 64 -10.06 6.07 -9.51
N ALA A 65 -9.30 4.98 -9.69
CA ALA A 65 -9.85 3.72 -10.16
C ALA A 65 -10.37 2.82 -9.03
N ASP A 66 -9.88 3.01 -7.80
CA ASP A 66 -10.21 2.11 -6.70
C ASP A 66 -10.43 2.91 -5.41
N ALA A 67 -11.67 2.91 -4.92
CA ALA A 67 -12.04 3.68 -3.75
C ALA A 67 -11.40 3.18 -2.45
N ARG A 68 -10.89 1.94 -2.45
CA ARG A 68 -10.22 1.38 -1.26
C ARG A 68 -8.81 1.94 -1.08
N PHE A 69 -8.26 2.53 -2.14
CA PHE A 69 -6.88 3.02 -2.14
C PHE A 69 -6.82 4.52 -1.87
N SER A 70 -5.90 4.91 -0.99
CA SER A 70 -5.53 6.31 -0.79
C SER A 70 -4.01 6.41 -0.76
N PHE A 71 -3.49 7.62 -0.87
CA PHE A 71 -2.06 7.82 -1.01
C PHE A 71 -1.59 9.00 -0.18
N PHE A 72 -0.42 8.84 0.44
CA PHE A 72 0.28 9.92 1.11
C PHE A 72 1.61 10.17 0.38
N HIS A 73 1.75 11.37 -0.16
CA HIS A 73 2.99 11.78 -0.81
C HIS A 73 3.92 12.37 0.25
N GLY A 74 4.82 11.57 0.75
CA GLY A 74 5.74 11.99 1.78
C GLY A 74 6.56 10.84 2.31
N SER A 75 7.27 11.11 3.41
CA SER A 75 8.16 10.14 4.02
C SER A 75 7.38 9.11 4.84
N PHE A 76 7.86 7.88 4.80
CA PHE A 76 7.30 6.82 5.66
C PHE A 76 7.40 7.19 7.14
N ALA A 77 8.37 8.02 7.51
CA ALA A 77 8.51 8.47 8.89
C ALA A 77 7.29 9.26 9.38
N ALA A 78 6.52 9.85 8.47
CA ALA A 78 5.31 10.57 8.82
C ALA A 78 4.08 9.68 8.92
N LEU A 79 4.23 8.37 8.74
CA LEU A 79 3.09 7.45 8.73
C LEU A 79 2.23 7.52 9.99
N PRO A 80 2.80 7.54 11.21
CA PRO A 80 1.94 7.60 12.40
C PRO A 80 1.01 8.81 12.41
N ALA A 81 1.54 9.98 12.03
CA ALA A 81 0.73 11.20 11.98
C ALA A 81 -0.34 11.10 10.89
N GLN A 82 -0.01 10.48 9.77
CA GLN A 82 -0.97 10.30 8.68
C GLN A 82 -2.09 9.34 9.07
N LEU A 83 -1.77 8.27 9.76
CA LEU A 83 -2.79 7.34 10.24
C LEU A 83 -3.71 8.03 11.24
N HIS A 84 -3.13 8.80 12.14
CA HIS A 84 -3.92 9.54 13.13
C HIS A 84 -4.88 10.54 12.46
N SER A 85 -4.39 11.27 11.46
CA SER A 85 -5.23 12.26 10.76
C SER A 85 -6.36 11.63 9.96
N ARG A 86 -6.25 10.34 9.67
CA ARG A 86 -7.28 9.59 8.92
C ARG A 86 -8.14 8.73 9.83
N ASP A 87 -8.01 8.93 11.15
CA ASP A 87 -8.75 8.17 12.17
C ASP A 87 -8.47 6.67 12.10
N ILE A 88 -7.25 6.31 11.74
CA ILE A 88 -6.81 4.91 11.70
C ILE A 88 -5.96 4.66 12.93
N GLU A 89 -6.47 3.84 13.86
CA GLU A 89 -5.77 3.56 15.11
C GLU A 89 -4.73 2.46 14.97
N GLY A 90 -4.91 1.57 14.00
CA GLY A 90 -3.97 0.51 13.76
C GLY A 90 -4.15 -0.08 12.38
N VAL A 91 -3.13 -0.77 11.89
CA VAL A 91 -3.18 -1.42 10.59
C VAL A 91 -2.93 -2.91 10.76
N ASP A 92 -3.44 -3.69 9.82
CA ASP A 92 -3.29 -5.14 9.87
C ASP A 92 -1.99 -5.61 9.25
N GLY A 93 -1.37 -4.78 8.44
CA GLY A 93 -0.07 -5.11 7.88
C GLY A 93 0.57 -3.94 7.15
N ILE A 94 1.89 -3.98 7.07
CA ILE A 94 2.70 -2.97 6.37
C ILE A 94 3.67 -3.71 5.47
N LEU A 95 3.65 -3.37 4.20
CA LEU A 95 4.60 -3.92 3.24
C LEU A 95 5.68 -2.87 2.95
N LEU A 96 6.92 -3.28 3.09
CA LEU A 96 8.07 -2.44 2.77
C LEU A 96 8.94 -3.19 1.77
N ASP A 97 9.27 -2.53 0.67
CA ASP A 97 10.27 -3.03 -0.25
C ASP A 97 11.60 -2.46 0.20
N LEU A 98 12.44 -3.32 0.77
CA LEU A 98 13.72 -2.89 1.32
C LEU A 98 14.75 -2.59 0.23
N GLY A 99 14.41 -2.84 -1.01
CA GLY A 99 15.26 -2.46 -2.12
C GLY A 99 16.60 -3.16 -2.12
N VAL A 100 16.66 -4.37 -1.66
CA VAL A 100 17.89 -5.14 -1.68
C VAL A 100 18.18 -5.52 -3.11
N SER A 101 19.26 -5.01 -3.61
CA SER A 101 19.69 -5.28 -4.98
C SER A 101 20.84 -6.23 -5.02
#